data_1d30983ca3705c2d11c00ab513bfbd1d
#
_entry.id   1d30983ca3705c2d11c00ab513bfbd1d
#
_cell.length_a   1.000
_cell.length_b   1.000
_cell.length_c   1.000
_cell.angle_alpha   90.00
_cell.angle_beta   90.00
_cell.angle_gamma   90.00
#
_symmetry.space_group_name_H-M   'P 1'
#
loop_
_entity.id
_entity.type
_entity.pdbx_description
1 polymer ?
#
loop_
_entity_poly.entity_id
_entity_poly.type
_entity_poly.pdbx_seq_one_letter_code
_entity_poly.pdbx_strand_id
1 'polypeptide(L)'
;MSRVQIARYAGAVDDYNPVHVDEEFAKAAGLPSVIAHGPLTVALALDAVVAQIGPDALRSATARLSAPVFPGDELTVAPTDKGVEVRKADGTVVATVALTPAAAADGA
;
A
#
# COMPACT_ATOMS: atom_id res chain seq x y z
N MET A 1 2.32 -2.22 -9.78
CA MET A 1 3.52 -2.44 -8.93
C MET A 1 4.64 -3.05 -9.76
N SER A 2 5.82 -2.44 -9.75
CA SER A 2 6.96 -2.93 -10.52
C SER A 2 8.09 -3.37 -9.61
N ARG A 3 8.99 -4.23 -10.13
CA ARG A 3 10.20 -4.64 -9.39
C ARG A 3 11.09 -3.46 -9.06
N VAL A 4 11.20 -2.50 -9.97
CA VAL A 4 12.01 -1.29 -9.75
C VAL A 4 11.42 -0.45 -8.62
N GLN A 5 10.12 -0.32 -8.56
CA GLN A 5 9.42 0.41 -7.50
C GLN A 5 9.68 -0.23 -6.14
N ILE A 6 9.59 -1.56 -6.05
CA ILE A 6 9.89 -2.30 -4.83
C ILE A 6 11.35 -2.11 -4.42
N ALA A 7 12.28 -2.22 -5.37
CA ALA A 7 13.70 -2.04 -5.09
C ALA A 7 14.03 -0.62 -4.60
N ARG A 8 13.42 0.39 -5.20
CA ARG A 8 13.58 1.79 -4.76
C ARG A 8 13.06 2.00 -3.35
N TYR A 9 11.91 1.42 -3.05
CA TYR A 9 11.35 1.51 -1.71
C TYR A 9 12.25 0.83 -0.67
N ALA A 10 12.76 -0.36 -0.99
CA ALA A 10 13.70 -1.09 -0.13
C ALA A 10 14.91 -0.20 0.23
N GLY A 11 15.45 0.50 -0.77
CA GLY A 11 16.57 1.42 -0.54
C GLY A 11 16.18 2.65 0.27
N ALA A 12 15.00 3.20 0.01
CA ALA A 12 14.55 4.42 0.66
C ALA A 12 14.31 4.23 2.16
N VAL A 13 13.82 3.06 2.57
CA VAL A 13 13.48 2.76 3.98
C VAL A 13 14.45 1.81 4.64
N ASP A 14 15.51 1.39 3.93
CA ASP A 14 16.50 0.44 4.41
C ASP A 14 15.88 -0.90 4.83
N ASP A 15 14.89 -1.36 4.08
CA ASP A 15 14.25 -2.66 4.28
C ASP A 15 14.60 -3.60 3.13
N TYR A 16 15.69 -4.33 3.29
CA TYR A 16 16.20 -5.28 2.31
C TYR A 16 15.87 -6.73 2.66
N ASN A 17 14.75 -6.97 3.34
CA ASN A 17 14.31 -8.34 3.58
C ASN A 17 14.32 -9.11 2.25
N PRO A 18 14.98 -10.27 2.17
CA PRO A 18 15.12 -11.02 0.92
C PRO A 18 13.80 -11.32 0.21
N VAL A 19 12.69 -11.40 0.93
CA VAL A 19 11.37 -11.64 0.34
C VAL A 19 10.97 -10.54 -0.65
N HIS A 20 11.55 -9.35 -0.55
CA HIS A 20 11.28 -8.23 -1.44
C HIS A 20 12.26 -8.10 -2.59
N VAL A 21 13.47 -8.65 -2.46
CA VAL A 21 14.56 -8.37 -3.40
C VAL A 21 15.20 -9.62 -4.00
N ASP A 22 14.96 -10.80 -3.45
CA ASP A 22 15.57 -12.06 -3.90
C ASP A 22 14.48 -13.04 -4.34
N GLU A 23 14.38 -13.23 -5.65
CA GLU A 23 13.37 -14.11 -6.24
C GLU A 23 13.50 -15.56 -5.78
N GLU A 24 14.72 -16.06 -5.70
CA GLU A 24 14.97 -17.45 -5.27
C GLU A 24 14.55 -17.64 -3.82
N PHE A 25 14.87 -16.68 -2.96
CA PHE A 25 14.45 -16.72 -1.57
C PHE A 25 12.92 -16.71 -1.45
N ALA A 26 12.25 -15.83 -2.18
CA ALA A 26 10.80 -15.73 -2.16
C ALA A 26 10.14 -17.05 -2.61
N LYS A 27 10.63 -17.66 -3.66
CA LYS A 27 10.14 -18.95 -4.15
C LYS A 27 10.38 -20.07 -3.15
N ALA A 28 11.54 -20.11 -2.53
CA ALA A 28 11.85 -21.10 -1.48
C ALA A 28 10.94 -20.94 -0.25
N ALA A 29 10.45 -19.72 0.00
CA ALA A 29 9.49 -19.43 1.05
C ALA A 29 8.04 -19.74 0.67
N GLY A 30 7.79 -20.25 -0.52
CA GLY A 30 6.46 -20.64 -0.98
C GLY A 30 5.73 -19.57 -1.76
N LEU A 31 6.37 -18.47 -2.10
CA LEU A 31 5.77 -17.39 -2.88
C LEU A 31 6.07 -17.56 -4.38
N PRO A 32 5.20 -17.08 -5.27
CA PRO A 32 5.47 -17.15 -6.72
C PRO A 32 6.58 -16.20 -7.17
N SER A 33 6.84 -15.13 -6.43
CA SER A 33 7.88 -14.13 -6.71
C SER A 33 8.14 -13.29 -5.46
N VAL A 34 9.03 -12.29 -5.58
CA VAL A 34 9.19 -11.27 -4.56
C VAL A 34 7.87 -10.54 -4.35
N ILE A 35 7.68 -9.97 -3.16
CA ILE A 35 6.46 -9.22 -2.81
C ILE A 35 6.81 -7.78 -2.47
N ALA A 36 5.85 -6.89 -2.68
CA ALA A 36 5.96 -5.50 -2.25
C ALA A 36 5.93 -5.40 -0.72
N HIS A 37 6.63 -4.40 -0.19
CA HIS A 37 6.51 -4.03 1.21
C HIS A 37 5.08 -3.57 1.49
N GLY A 38 4.48 -4.03 2.58
CA GLY A 38 3.13 -3.59 2.97
C GLY A 38 3.00 -2.07 3.07
N PRO A 39 3.93 -1.37 3.76
CA PRO A 39 3.89 0.08 3.83
C PRO A 39 3.96 0.79 2.47
N LEU A 40 4.61 0.22 1.47
CA LEU A 40 4.62 0.78 0.13
C LEU A 40 3.21 0.82 -0.47
N THR A 41 2.47 -0.28 -0.36
CA THR A 41 1.08 -0.34 -0.83
C THR A 41 0.22 0.71 -0.12
N VAL A 42 0.38 0.86 1.18
CA VAL A 42 -0.33 1.87 1.97
C VAL A 42 0.04 3.28 1.53
N ALA A 43 1.32 3.55 1.30
CA ALA A 43 1.78 4.85 0.84
C ALA A 43 1.17 5.23 -0.52
N LEU A 44 1.08 4.29 -1.44
CA LEU A 44 0.44 4.53 -2.74
C LEU A 44 -1.06 4.85 -2.58
N ALA A 45 -1.74 4.16 -1.67
CA ALA A 45 -3.14 4.44 -1.38
C ALA A 45 -3.31 5.84 -0.78
N LEU A 46 -2.46 6.23 0.17
CA LEU A 46 -2.51 7.55 0.79
C LEU A 46 -2.17 8.66 -0.19
N ASP A 47 -1.23 8.44 -1.10
CA ASP A 47 -0.95 9.40 -2.18
C ASP A 47 -2.20 9.66 -3.02
N ALA A 48 -2.95 8.62 -3.37
CA ALA A 48 -4.18 8.77 -4.13
C ALA A 48 -5.25 9.54 -3.36
N VAL A 49 -5.37 9.30 -2.05
CA VAL A 49 -6.30 10.02 -1.18
C VAL A 49 -5.92 11.50 -1.10
N VAL A 50 -4.66 11.78 -0.78
CA VAL A 50 -4.16 13.16 -0.61
C VAL A 50 -4.27 13.95 -1.92
N ALA A 51 -4.10 13.30 -3.07
CA ALA A 51 -4.29 13.95 -4.36
C ALA A 51 -5.72 14.49 -4.56
N GLN A 52 -6.70 13.87 -3.91
CA GLN A 52 -8.11 14.29 -4.03
C GLN A 52 -8.54 15.27 -2.95
N ILE A 53 -8.13 15.06 -1.70
CA ILE A 53 -8.65 15.83 -0.56
C ILE A 53 -7.65 16.83 0.02
N GLY A 54 -6.39 16.77 -0.42
CA GLY A 54 -5.30 17.57 0.12
C GLY A 54 -4.71 16.99 1.40
N PRO A 55 -3.44 17.32 1.71
CA PRO A 55 -2.74 16.74 2.86
C PRO A 55 -3.30 17.20 4.20
N ASP A 56 -3.84 18.42 4.27
CA ASP A 56 -4.35 18.99 5.52
C ASP A 56 -5.72 18.44 5.93
N ALA A 57 -6.41 17.77 5.03
CA ALA A 57 -7.73 17.20 5.29
C ALA A 57 -7.66 15.83 5.99
N LEU A 58 -6.48 15.23 6.08
CA LEU A 58 -6.29 13.93 6.68
C LEU A 58 -5.53 14.05 8.00
N ARG A 59 -6.14 13.54 9.08
CA ARG A 59 -5.54 13.55 10.41
C ARG A 59 -4.73 12.31 10.69
N SER A 60 -5.27 11.14 10.38
CA SER A 60 -4.62 9.87 10.60
C SER A 60 -5.16 8.79 9.68
N ALA A 61 -4.40 7.71 9.55
CA ALA A 61 -4.79 6.54 8.79
C ALA A 61 -4.35 5.29 9.52
N THR A 62 -5.18 4.26 9.50
CA THR A 62 -4.87 2.95 10.05
C THR A 62 -5.05 1.91 8.96
N ALA A 63 -4.00 1.16 8.67
CA ALA A 63 -4.01 0.19 7.59
C ALA A 63 -4.01 -1.25 8.11
N ARG A 64 -4.74 -2.10 7.39
CA ARG A 64 -4.71 -3.55 7.55
C ARG A 64 -4.29 -4.17 6.23
N LEU A 65 -3.24 -4.98 6.26
CA LEU A 65 -2.76 -5.72 5.10
C LEU A 65 -3.40 -7.11 5.10
N SER A 66 -3.94 -7.52 3.95
CA SER A 66 -4.69 -8.78 3.86
C SER A 66 -4.18 -9.76 2.81
N ALA A 67 -3.41 -9.30 1.83
CA ALA A 67 -2.84 -10.16 0.80
C ALA A 67 -1.55 -9.58 0.24
N PRO A 68 -0.61 -10.42 -0.23
CA PRO A 68 0.62 -9.93 -0.82
C PRO A 68 0.38 -9.28 -2.18
N VAL A 69 1.21 -8.30 -2.52
CA VAL A 69 1.25 -7.64 -3.83
C VAL A 69 2.52 -8.08 -4.54
N PHE A 70 2.37 -8.52 -5.79
CA PHE A 70 3.47 -9.01 -6.60
C PHE A 70 3.84 -8.02 -7.71
N PRO A 71 5.06 -8.07 -8.23
CA PRO A 71 5.40 -7.33 -9.44
C PRO A 71 4.43 -7.64 -10.57
N GLY A 72 3.96 -6.59 -11.25
CA GLY A 72 2.97 -6.71 -12.31
C GLY A 72 1.52 -6.55 -11.86
N ASP A 73 1.25 -6.63 -10.57
CA ASP A 73 -0.10 -6.40 -10.06
C ASP A 73 -0.54 -4.95 -10.32
N GLU A 74 -1.70 -4.80 -10.91
CA GLU A 74 -2.36 -3.51 -11.05
C GLU A 74 -3.25 -3.27 -9.84
N LEU A 75 -3.05 -2.12 -9.19
CA LEU A 75 -3.76 -1.77 -7.96
C LEU A 75 -4.73 -0.64 -8.22
N THR A 76 -5.93 -0.78 -7.68
CA THR A 76 -6.96 0.26 -7.70
C THR A 76 -7.32 0.63 -6.27
N VAL A 77 -7.40 1.93 -6.01
CA VAL A 77 -7.83 2.47 -4.72
C VAL A 77 -9.30 2.82 -4.82
N ALA A 78 -10.13 2.16 -4.03
CA ALA A 78 -11.59 2.32 -4.06
C ALA A 78 -12.09 2.84 -2.72
N PRO A 79 -13.07 3.77 -2.71
CA PRO A 79 -13.63 4.28 -1.46
C PRO A 79 -14.43 3.22 -0.71
N THR A 80 -14.41 3.32 0.60
CA THR A 80 -15.25 2.54 1.52
C THR A 80 -15.92 3.47 2.53
N ASP A 81 -16.77 2.94 3.39
CA ASP A 81 -17.45 3.74 4.41
C ASP A 81 -16.47 4.43 5.36
N LYS A 82 -15.33 3.80 5.64
CA LYS A 82 -14.36 4.29 6.63
C LYS A 82 -13.09 4.85 6.02
N GLY A 83 -12.92 4.75 4.71
CA GLY A 83 -11.71 5.20 4.06
C GLY A 83 -11.59 4.66 2.64
N VAL A 84 -10.57 3.85 2.41
CA VAL A 84 -10.32 3.24 1.09
C VAL A 84 -9.87 1.79 1.27
N GLU A 85 -10.01 1.03 0.19
CA GLU A 85 -9.36 -0.27 0.06
C GLU A 85 -8.55 -0.32 -1.22
N VAL A 86 -7.52 -1.15 -1.22
CA VAL A 86 -6.66 -1.37 -2.39
C VAL A 86 -6.98 -2.75 -2.93
N ARG A 87 -7.30 -2.81 -4.22
CA ARG A 87 -7.68 -4.05 -4.91
C ARG A 87 -6.78 -4.33 -6.09
N LYS A 88 -6.56 -5.61 -6.34
CA LYS A 88 -5.96 -6.09 -7.60
C LYS A 88 -7.02 -6.11 -8.72
N ALA A 89 -6.55 -6.30 -9.95
CA ALA A 89 -7.42 -6.40 -11.12
C ALA A 89 -8.47 -7.53 -11.00
N ASP A 90 -8.14 -8.62 -10.30
CA ASP A 90 -9.07 -9.74 -10.08
C ASP A 90 -10.06 -9.51 -8.93
N GLY A 91 -10.02 -8.35 -8.29
CA GLY A 91 -10.90 -8.00 -7.18
C GLY A 91 -10.35 -8.34 -5.80
N THR A 92 -9.21 -8.99 -5.70
CA THR A 92 -8.60 -9.31 -4.41
C THR A 92 -8.26 -8.04 -3.65
N VAL A 93 -8.77 -7.92 -2.43
CA VAL A 93 -8.43 -6.81 -1.53
C VAL A 93 -7.10 -7.10 -0.88
N VAL A 94 -6.12 -6.23 -1.07
CA VAL A 94 -4.77 -6.38 -0.53
C VAL A 94 -4.54 -5.54 0.72
N ALA A 95 -5.28 -4.45 0.87
CA ALA A 95 -5.20 -3.58 2.04
C ALA A 95 -6.50 -2.82 2.23
N THR A 96 -6.80 -2.53 3.50
CA THR A 96 -7.90 -1.65 3.90
C THR A 96 -7.31 -0.53 4.72
N VAL A 97 -7.67 0.72 4.42
CA VAL A 97 -7.13 1.89 5.12
C VAL A 97 -8.29 2.70 5.68
N ALA A 98 -8.41 2.69 7.00
CA ALA A 98 -9.35 3.55 7.69
C ALA A 98 -8.77 4.95 7.83
N LEU A 99 -9.53 5.95 7.42
CA LEU A 99 -9.09 7.35 7.41
C LEU A 99 -9.85 8.13 8.47
N THR A 100 -9.10 8.94 9.23
CA THR A 100 -9.69 9.92 10.14
C THR A 100 -9.46 11.29 9.53
N PRO A 101 -10.52 11.97 9.09
CA PRO A 101 -10.37 13.31 8.52
C PRO A 101 -10.00 14.32 9.61
N ALA A 102 -9.31 15.38 9.21
CA ALA A 102 -9.13 16.52 10.08
C ALA A 102 -10.52 17.11 10.39
N ALA A 103 -10.80 17.32 11.67
CA ALA A 103 -12.10 17.83 12.05
C ALA A 103 -12.24 19.28 11.58
N ALA A 104 -13.28 19.56 10.79
CA ALA A 104 -13.57 20.92 10.35
C ALA A 104 -13.75 21.86 11.54
N ALA A 105 -14.24 21.33 12.64
CA ALA A 105 -14.48 22.07 13.87
C ALA A 105 -13.22 22.27 14.73
N ASP A 106 -12.09 21.67 14.39
CA ASP A 106 -10.84 21.88 15.16
C ASP A 106 -10.47 23.34 15.23
N GLY A 107 -10.73 24.05 14.15
CA GLY A 107 -10.50 25.46 14.07
C GLY A 107 -11.75 26.30 14.31
N ALA A 108 -12.83 25.68 14.62
CA ALA A 108 -14.11 26.37 14.75
C ALA A 108 -14.59 26.34 16.17
#